data_3487d48d49d2831d9cf0b03645bbdfa0
#
_entry.id   3487d48d49d2831d9cf0b03645bbdfa0
#
_cell.length_a   1.000
_cell.length_b   1.000
_cell.length_c   1.000
_cell.angle_alpha   90.00
_cell.angle_beta   90.00
_cell.angle_gamma   90.00
#
_symmetry.space_group_name_H-M   'P 1'
#
loop_
_entity.id
_entity.type
_entity.pdbx_description
1 polymer ?
#
loop_
_entity_poly.entity_id
_entity_poly.type
_entity_poly.pdbx_seq_one_letter_code
_entity_poly.pdbx_strand_id
1 'polypeptide(L)'
;WPLFAGGKNFYNLRKAIELRNQKELLYEDSKKKVETNVVNAWSSYQSSKGVLDSIRSQVKAAEIANEGITLEYESGTSRTTLEVIQSRTILLNSRINLATSERNFLISQFNLLSAIGRLTAKQLNLKE
;
A
#
# COMPACT_ATOMS: atom_id res chain seq x y z
N TRP A 1 41.17 11.45 -45.98
CA TRP A 1 42.43 11.07 -45.36
C TRP A 1 42.22 10.35 -44.04
N PRO A 2 42.91 9.23 -43.81
CA PRO A 2 42.64 8.39 -42.61
C PRO A 2 42.93 9.10 -41.31
N LEU A 3 43.79 10.08 -41.24
CA LEU A 3 44.11 10.81 -40.01
C LEU A 3 42.96 11.69 -39.50
N PHE A 4 42.18 12.29 -40.40
CA PHE A 4 40.98 13.06 -40.04
C PHE A 4 39.79 12.14 -39.70
N ALA A 5 39.68 11.02 -40.39
CA ALA A 5 38.66 10.01 -40.09
C ALA A 5 38.87 9.33 -38.71
N GLY A 6 40.12 9.21 -38.27
CA GLY A 6 40.47 8.66 -36.95
C GLY A 6 39.94 9.48 -35.78
N GLY A 7 40.03 10.82 -35.85
CA GLY A 7 39.49 11.72 -34.82
C GLY A 7 37.96 11.66 -34.75
N LYS A 8 37.29 11.63 -35.88
CA LYS A 8 35.83 11.53 -35.95
C LYS A 8 35.33 10.19 -35.43
N ASN A 9 36.00 9.11 -35.77
CA ASN A 9 35.68 7.77 -35.28
C ASN A 9 35.90 7.66 -33.76
N PHE A 10 36.92 8.29 -33.24
CA PHE A 10 37.20 8.34 -31.81
C PHE A 10 36.06 9.09 -31.06
N TYR A 11 35.65 10.23 -31.59
CA TYR A 11 34.51 10.98 -31.02
C TYR A 11 33.21 10.17 -31.05
N ASN A 12 32.93 9.51 -32.16
CA ASN A 12 31.74 8.67 -32.31
C ASN A 12 31.78 7.49 -31.35
N LEU A 13 32.92 6.85 -31.17
CA LEU A 13 33.09 5.75 -30.20
C LEU A 13 32.89 6.24 -28.79
N ARG A 14 33.48 7.37 -28.42
CA ARG A 14 33.32 7.95 -27.09
C ARG A 14 31.87 8.33 -26.82
N LYS A 15 31.19 8.93 -27.80
CA LYS A 15 29.77 9.27 -27.73
C LYS A 15 28.91 8.01 -27.54
N ALA A 16 29.21 6.94 -28.25
CA ALA A 16 28.52 5.65 -28.11
C ALA A 16 28.70 5.04 -26.69
N ILE A 17 29.92 5.12 -26.16
CA ILE A 17 30.23 4.65 -24.80
C ILE A 17 29.49 5.47 -23.76
N GLU A 18 29.44 6.78 -23.87
CA GLU A 18 28.72 7.66 -22.96
C GLU A 18 27.22 7.43 -23.01
N LEU A 19 26.63 7.21 -24.19
CA LEU A 19 25.22 6.84 -24.33
C LEU A 19 24.91 5.51 -23.70
N ARG A 20 25.80 4.53 -23.84
CA ARG A 20 25.68 3.23 -23.16
C ARG A 20 25.70 3.38 -21.64
N ASN A 21 26.65 4.16 -21.12
CA ASN A 21 26.73 4.44 -19.68
C ASN A 21 25.49 5.15 -19.16
N GLN A 22 24.96 6.11 -19.94
CA GLN A 22 23.71 6.79 -19.59
C GLN A 22 22.54 5.82 -19.52
N LYS A 23 22.41 4.90 -20.46
CA LYS A 23 21.38 3.86 -20.46
C LYS A 23 21.51 2.91 -19.29
N GLU A 24 22.72 2.51 -18.94
CA GLU A 24 22.99 1.67 -17.77
C GLU A 24 22.58 2.37 -16.47
N LEU A 25 22.90 3.67 -16.31
CA LEU A 25 22.50 4.47 -15.17
C LEU A 25 20.99 4.64 -15.08
N LEU A 26 20.31 4.84 -16.19
CA LEU A 26 18.85 4.91 -16.26
C LEU A 26 18.21 3.57 -15.89
N TYR A 27 18.80 2.47 -16.31
CA TYR A 27 18.35 1.12 -15.95
C TYR A 27 18.47 0.87 -14.45
N GLU A 28 19.61 1.20 -13.85
CA GLU A 28 19.85 1.06 -12.41
C GLU A 28 18.90 1.94 -11.60
N ASP A 29 18.69 3.19 -12.04
CA ASP A 29 17.74 4.11 -11.40
C ASP A 29 16.31 3.58 -11.46
N SER A 30 15.89 3.06 -12.60
CA SER A 30 14.58 2.40 -12.75
C SER A 30 14.44 1.18 -11.84
N LYS A 31 15.48 0.36 -11.73
CA LYS A 31 15.51 -0.81 -10.86
C LYS A 31 15.34 -0.40 -9.40
N LYS A 32 16.07 0.62 -8.96
CA LYS A 32 15.96 1.16 -7.59
C LYS A 32 14.55 1.71 -7.31
N LYS A 33 13.95 2.41 -8.26
CA LYS A 33 12.57 2.90 -8.14
C LYS A 33 11.57 1.77 -7.95
N VAL A 34 11.70 0.69 -8.73
CA VAL A 34 10.83 -0.48 -8.60
C VAL A 34 11.02 -1.16 -7.24
N GLU A 35 12.26 -1.35 -6.80
CA GLU A 35 12.57 -1.92 -5.49
C GLU A 35 11.98 -1.08 -4.36
N THR A 36 12.13 0.25 -4.43
CA THR A 36 11.56 1.19 -3.46
C THR A 36 10.04 1.11 -3.46
N ASN A 37 9.40 1.04 -4.62
CA ASN A 37 7.95 0.90 -4.73
C ASN A 37 7.45 -0.40 -4.12
N VAL A 38 8.16 -1.51 -4.33
CA VAL A 38 7.82 -2.81 -3.72
C VAL A 38 7.94 -2.74 -2.21
N VAL A 39 9.01 -2.17 -1.68
CA VAL A 39 9.22 -2.02 -0.23
C VAL A 39 8.13 -1.13 0.39
N ASN A 40 7.80 -0.02 -0.26
CA ASN A 40 6.74 0.88 0.20
C ASN A 40 5.36 0.19 0.17
N ALA A 41 5.07 -0.54 -0.91
CA ALA A 41 3.82 -1.29 -1.03
C ALA A 41 3.71 -2.39 0.03
N TRP A 42 4.80 -3.08 0.32
CA TRP A 42 4.87 -4.08 1.38
C TRP A 42 4.62 -3.47 2.76
N SER A 43 5.28 -2.34 3.06
CA SER A 43 5.09 -1.62 4.32
C SER A 43 3.64 -1.14 4.48
N SER A 44 3.05 -0.61 3.42
CA SER A 44 1.63 -0.20 3.40
C SER A 44 0.69 -1.37 3.60
N TYR A 45 0.98 -2.52 3.00
CA TYR A 45 0.22 -3.75 3.18
C TYR A 45 0.25 -4.21 4.64
N GLN A 46 1.42 -4.28 5.26
CA GLN A 46 1.56 -4.68 6.66
C GLN A 46 0.88 -3.69 7.61
N SER A 47 1.04 -2.39 7.36
CA SER A 47 0.38 -1.35 8.13
C SER A 47 -1.16 -1.45 8.04
N SER A 48 -1.69 -1.61 6.84
CA SER A 48 -3.13 -1.78 6.61
C SER A 48 -3.69 -3.03 7.27
N LYS A 49 -2.93 -4.12 7.27
CA LYS A 49 -3.29 -5.36 7.95
C LYS A 49 -3.36 -5.18 9.47
N GLY A 50 -2.36 -4.49 10.05
CA GLY A 50 -2.34 -4.19 11.48
C GLY A 50 -3.51 -3.29 11.90
N VAL A 51 -3.81 -2.27 11.11
CA VAL A 51 -4.96 -1.39 11.33
C VAL A 51 -6.27 -2.16 11.24
N LEU A 52 -6.42 -3.03 10.25
CA LEU A 52 -7.62 -3.87 10.07
C LEU A 52 -7.85 -4.77 11.29
N ASP A 53 -6.82 -5.45 11.78
CA ASP A 53 -6.91 -6.31 12.95
C ASP A 53 -7.27 -5.51 14.20
N SER A 54 -6.70 -4.33 14.38
CA SER A 54 -7.01 -3.41 15.48
C SER A 54 -8.47 -2.95 15.44
N ILE A 55 -8.98 -2.58 14.27
CA ILE A 55 -10.36 -2.12 14.10
C ILE A 55 -11.35 -3.28 14.29
N ARG A 56 -11.03 -4.48 13.85
CA ARG A 56 -11.84 -5.67 14.14
C ARG A 56 -12.00 -5.88 15.64
N SER A 57 -10.93 -5.71 16.40
CA SER A 57 -10.98 -5.78 17.86
C SER A 57 -11.85 -4.68 18.47
N GLN A 58 -11.77 -3.46 17.93
CA GLN A 58 -12.61 -2.34 18.36
C GLN A 58 -14.10 -2.60 18.10
N VAL A 59 -14.43 -3.12 16.91
CA VAL A 59 -15.82 -3.49 16.58
C VAL A 59 -16.35 -4.54 17.55
N LYS A 60 -15.55 -5.56 17.82
CA LYS A 60 -15.92 -6.62 18.76
C LYS A 60 -16.16 -6.07 20.17
N ALA A 61 -15.30 -5.18 20.65
CA ALA A 61 -15.46 -4.50 21.92
C ALA A 61 -16.73 -3.64 21.96
N ALA A 62 -17.01 -2.91 20.88
CA ALA A 62 -18.22 -2.09 20.75
C ALA A 62 -19.49 -2.93 20.70
N GLU A 63 -19.47 -4.08 20.06
CA GLU A 63 -20.58 -5.04 20.04
C GLU A 63 -20.89 -5.56 21.45
N ILE A 64 -19.87 -5.98 22.18
CA ILE A 64 -20.00 -6.46 23.55
C ILE A 64 -20.54 -5.36 24.48
N ALA A 65 -20.00 -4.15 24.35
CA ALA A 65 -20.44 -3.00 25.13
C ALA A 65 -21.92 -2.63 24.85
N ASN A 66 -22.29 -2.61 23.56
CA ASN A 66 -23.67 -2.33 23.16
C ASN A 66 -24.65 -3.39 23.66
N GLU A 67 -24.28 -4.65 23.54
CA GLU A 67 -25.07 -5.76 24.05
C GLU A 67 -25.26 -5.66 25.57
N GLY A 68 -24.20 -5.40 26.32
CA GLY A 68 -24.24 -5.23 27.77
C GLY A 68 -25.12 -4.05 28.18
N ILE A 69 -24.99 -2.90 27.58
CA ILE A 69 -25.80 -1.71 27.88
C ILE A 69 -27.26 -1.93 27.51
N THR A 70 -27.55 -2.61 26.40
CA THR A 70 -28.91 -2.93 25.97
C THR A 70 -29.58 -3.88 26.95
N LEU A 71 -28.89 -4.93 27.40
CA LEU A 71 -29.38 -5.88 28.39
C LEU A 71 -29.66 -5.20 29.74
N GLU A 72 -28.78 -4.34 30.19
CA GLU A 72 -28.97 -3.57 31.43
C GLU A 72 -30.18 -2.62 31.33
N TYR A 73 -30.38 -1.99 30.18
CA TYR A 73 -31.56 -1.15 29.92
C TYR A 73 -32.85 -1.95 29.93
N GLU A 74 -32.88 -3.09 29.26
CA GLU A 74 -34.05 -3.97 29.19
C GLU A 74 -34.39 -4.59 30.56
N SER A 75 -33.41 -4.87 31.40
CA SER A 75 -33.61 -5.40 32.76
C SER A 75 -34.05 -4.35 33.77
N GLY A 76 -34.19 -3.10 33.37
CA GLY A 76 -34.68 -2.00 34.25
C GLY A 76 -33.62 -1.45 35.20
N THR A 77 -32.35 -1.80 35.03
CA THR A 77 -31.24 -1.18 35.75
C THR A 77 -30.99 0.25 35.28
N SER A 78 -30.20 1.01 36.00
CA SER A 78 -30.02 2.47 35.90
C SER A 78 -29.50 3.04 34.57
N ARG A 79 -29.64 2.30 33.48
CA ARG A 79 -29.24 2.76 32.14
C ARG A 79 -30.33 3.59 31.46
N THR A 80 -29.93 4.68 30.83
CA THR A 80 -30.85 5.58 30.14
C THR A 80 -30.94 5.24 28.63
N THR A 81 -32.04 5.66 28.01
CA THR A 81 -32.25 5.54 26.55
C THR A 81 -31.12 6.23 25.80
N LEU A 82 -30.62 7.35 26.31
CA LEU A 82 -29.51 8.09 25.71
C LEU A 82 -28.23 7.22 25.68
N GLU A 83 -27.92 6.50 26.73
CA GLU A 83 -26.75 5.61 26.78
C GLU A 83 -26.85 4.48 25.75
N VAL A 84 -28.05 3.91 25.56
CA VAL A 84 -28.29 2.88 24.53
C VAL A 84 -28.08 3.48 23.13
N ILE A 85 -28.60 4.66 22.85
CA ILE A 85 -28.44 5.33 21.57
C ILE A 85 -26.96 5.67 21.31
N GLN A 86 -26.25 6.17 22.31
CA GLN A 86 -24.82 6.46 22.22
C GLN A 86 -24.01 5.20 21.91
N SER A 87 -24.29 4.10 22.60
CA SER A 87 -23.63 2.83 22.41
C SER A 87 -23.87 2.27 20.99
N ARG A 88 -25.08 2.39 20.47
CA ARG A 88 -25.41 2.00 19.09
C ARG A 88 -24.68 2.87 18.07
N THR A 89 -24.57 4.17 18.31
CA THR A 89 -23.84 5.11 17.45
C THR A 89 -22.36 4.76 17.41
N ILE A 90 -21.76 4.45 18.55
CA ILE A 90 -20.34 4.02 18.63
C ILE A 90 -20.14 2.73 17.85
N LEU A 91 -21.03 1.75 18.00
CA LEU A 91 -20.97 0.50 17.26
C LEU A 91 -21.09 0.72 15.75
N LEU A 92 -22.03 1.54 15.32
CA LEU A 92 -22.21 1.87 13.89
C LEU A 92 -20.98 2.54 13.31
N ASN A 93 -20.41 3.52 14.00
CA ASN A 93 -19.18 4.20 13.58
C ASN A 93 -18.01 3.22 13.52
N SER A 94 -17.89 2.30 14.46
CA SER A 94 -16.87 1.26 14.44
C SER A 94 -17.01 0.35 13.22
N ARG A 95 -18.22 -0.03 12.85
CA ARG A 95 -18.50 -0.84 11.67
C ARG A 95 -18.18 -0.09 10.37
N ILE A 96 -18.47 1.21 10.30
CA ILE A 96 -18.09 2.06 9.17
C ILE A 96 -16.57 2.12 9.04
N ASN A 97 -15.86 2.30 10.15
CA ASN A 97 -14.41 2.29 10.17
C ASN A 97 -13.84 0.94 9.73
N LEU A 98 -14.47 -0.16 10.12
CA LEU A 98 -14.11 -1.51 9.68
C LEU A 98 -14.24 -1.64 8.15
N ALA A 99 -15.36 -1.22 7.58
CA ALA A 99 -15.58 -1.26 6.13
C ALA A 99 -14.52 -0.45 5.38
N THR A 100 -14.19 0.74 5.88
CA THR A 100 -13.12 1.59 5.33
C THR A 100 -11.75 0.91 5.40
N SER A 101 -11.44 0.27 6.53
CA SER A 101 -10.19 -0.48 6.71
C SER A 101 -10.10 -1.70 5.81
N GLU A 102 -11.18 -2.43 5.61
CA GLU A 102 -11.24 -3.55 4.68
C GLU A 102 -10.98 -3.10 3.25
N ARG A 103 -11.57 -1.98 2.85
CA ARG A 103 -11.31 -1.36 1.56
C ARG A 103 -9.84 -0.96 1.41
N ASN A 104 -9.28 -0.28 2.40
CA ASN A 104 -7.89 0.17 2.37
C ASN A 104 -6.92 -1.02 2.31
N PHE A 105 -7.22 -2.08 3.04
CA PHE A 105 -6.45 -3.32 2.99
C PHE A 105 -6.49 -3.97 1.61
N LEU A 106 -7.66 -4.04 0.99
CA LEU A 106 -7.84 -4.56 -0.36
C LEU A 106 -7.04 -3.75 -1.39
N ILE A 107 -7.09 -2.42 -1.30
CA ILE A 107 -6.32 -1.52 -2.15
C ILE A 107 -4.81 -1.75 -1.96
N SER A 108 -4.34 -1.92 -0.72
CA SER A 108 -2.93 -2.18 -0.44
C SER A 108 -2.47 -3.53 -1.01
N GLN A 109 -3.33 -4.55 -1.02
CA GLN A 109 -3.06 -5.83 -1.66
C GLN A 109 -2.89 -5.67 -3.18
N PHE A 110 -3.79 -4.95 -3.83
CA PHE A 110 -3.68 -4.69 -5.27
C PHE A 110 -2.43 -3.88 -5.62
N ASN A 111 -2.10 -2.89 -4.82
CA ASN A 111 -0.89 -2.09 -5.02
C ASN A 111 0.38 -2.94 -4.86
N LEU A 112 0.40 -3.85 -3.88
CA LEU A 112 1.51 -4.77 -3.69
C LEU A 112 1.66 -5.73 -4.87
N LEU A 113 0.57 -6.33 -5.33
CA LEU A 113 0.57 -7.23 -6.49
C LEU A 113 1.00 -6.51 -7.76
N SER A 114 0.55 -5.28 -7.96
CA SER A 114 0.97 -4.44 -9.08
C SER A 114 2.47 -4.13 -9.04
N ALA A 115 3.00 -3.80 -7.88
CA ALA A 115 4.43 -3.52 -7.70
C ALA A 115 5.29 -4.77 -7.95
N ILE A 116 4.86 -5.93 -7.46
CA ILE A 116 5.52 -7.23 -7.71
C ILE A 116 5.43 -7.59 -9.19
N GLY A 117 4.28 -7.39 -9.81
CA GLY A 117 4.08 -7.65 -11.24
C GLY A 117 5.02 -6.82 -12.10
N ARG A 118 5.21 -5.54 -11.77
CA ARG A 118 6.17 -4.66 -12.45
C ARG A 118 7.61 -5.13 -12.26
N LEU A 119 7.97 -5.58 -11.07
CA LEU A 119 9.29 -6.13 -10.78
C LEU A 119 9.54 -7.38 -11.64
N THR A 120 8.59 -8.30 -11.69
CA THR A 120 8.68 -9.55 -12.47
C THR A 120 8.79 -9.27 -13.96
N ALA A 121 7.98 -8.38 -14.51
CA ALA A 121 8.06 -7.98 -15.92
C ALA A 121 9.42 -7.40 -16.26
N LYS A 122 9.99 -6.62 -15.36
CA LYS A 122 11.29 -6.00 -15.53
C LYS A 122 12.44 -7.02 -15.46
N GLN A 123 12.35 -8.00 -14.55
CA GLN A 123 13.33 -9.09 -14.46
C GLN A 123 13.30 -10.00 -15.68
N LEU A 124 12.13 -10.23 -16.25
CA LEU A 124 11.95 -11.03 -17.46
C LEU A 124 12.29 -10.28 -18.75
N ASN A 125 12.68 -9.00 -18.61
CA ASN A 125 13.04 -8.15 -19.76
C ASN A 125 11.92 -8.06 -20.82
N LEU A 126 10.69 -8.20 -20.38
CA LEU A 126 9.51 -8.05 -21.22
C LEU A 126 9.37 -6.57 -21.62
N LYS A 127 9.61 -6.31 -22.89
CA LYS A 127 9.32 -4.99 -23.47
C LYS A 127 7.81 -4.83 -23.57
N GLU A 128 7.29 -3.76 -23.00
CA GLU A 128 5.96 -3.28 -23.37
C GLU A 128 5.96 -2.83 -24.85
#